data_102351cb17e972f25113a2d8d71fc320
#
_entry.id   102351cb17e972f25113a2d8d71fc320
#
_cell.length_a   1.000
_cell.length_b   1.000
_cell.length_c   1.000
_cell.angle_alpha   90.00
_cell.angle_beta   90.00
_cell.angle_gamma   90.00
#
_symmetry.space_group_name_H-M   'P 1'
#
loop_
_entity.id
_entity.type
_entity.pdbx_description
1 polymer ?
#
loop_
_entity_poly.entity_id
_entity_poly.type
_entity_poly.pdbx_seq_one_letter_code
_entity_poly.pdbx_strand_id
1 'polypeptide(L)'
;MSKVYDVIIIGAGPAGLSAGLYAARSKMSTLILEKEKNGGQIVTTDEVANYPGSVPEATGPSLIARMVEQCNEFGAEIKKDPIVELSLEGDIKTLTGNSGEVYQARVIIIATGASPRKMGCPGEKEFTGKGVSYCATCDGDFFTELEVFAIGGGDTAVEEAMFLTKFARKVNIVHRRDEFRAAKSIVEKAEKNEKINFMMNKTVHEIKGDGIVESIVLKDTVTGELEEIHAHEDDGTFGVFAFVGYLPQTGLFKDVITLDQTGYIPTDDNMNTNIPGVYAAGDVRVKSLRQVVTATADGAIAAIQAEKYIDNKFH
;
A
#
# COMPACT_ATOMS: atom_id res chain seq x y z
N MET A 1 -26.93 -27.16 2.05
CA MET A 1 -26.93 -25.81 1.42
C MET A 1 -25.62 -25.14 1.80
N SER A 2 -24.92 -24.52 0.86
CA SER A 2 -23.72 -23.72 1.18
C SER A 2 -24.11 -22.55 2.08
N LYS A 3 -23.27 -22.22 3.07
CA LYS A 3 -23.46 -21.06 3.96
C LYS A 3 -23.41 -19.77 3.12
N VAL A 4 -24.44 -18.92 3.23
CA VAL A 4 -24.43 -17.57 2.67
C VAL A 4 -24.02 -16.62 3.76
N TYR A 5 -22.90 -15.92 3.61
CA TYR A 5 -22.45 -14.89 4.52
C TYR A 5 -23.19 -13.57 4.27
N ASP A 6 -23.33 -12.75 5.28
CA ASP A 6 -23.80 -11.38 5.09
C ASP A 6 -22.74 -10.57 4.33
N VAL A 7 -21.48 -10.68 4.77
CA VAL A 7 -20.34 -9.97 4.18
C VAL A 7 -19.16 -10.90 3.97
N ILE A 8 -18.60 -10.90 2.77
CA ILE A 8 -17.25 -11.44 2.52
C ILE A 8 -16.31 -10.29 2.16
N ILE A 9 -15.15 -10.28 2.80
CA ILE A 9 -14.09 -9.30 2.64
C ILE A 9 -12.90 -9.96 1.95
N ILE A 10 -12.39 -9.35 0.87
CA ILE A 10 -11.25 -9.87 0.12
C ILE A 10 -10.01 -9.06 0.48
N GLY A 11 -9.12 -9.66 1.27
CA GLY A 11 -7.89 -9.07 1.80
C GLY A 11 -7.95 -8.80 3.30
N ALA A 12 -6.93 -9.24 4.03
CA ALA A 12 -6.77 -9.06 5.48
C ALA A 12 -5.69 -8.02 5.83
N GLY A 13 -5.57 -6.97 5.01
CA GLY A 13 -4.83 -5.75 5.36
C GLY A 13 -5.63 -4.87 6.34
N PRO A 14 -5.10 -3.69 6.75
CA PRO A 14 -5.77 -2.80 7.70
C PRO A 14 -7.21 -2.45 7.32
N ALA A 15 -7.49 -2.22 6.02
CA ALA A 15 -8.85 -1.94 5.55
C ALA A 15 -9.79 -3.14 5.75
N GLY A 16 -9.35 -4.34 5.36
CA GLY A 16 -10.16 -5.55 5.47
C GLY A 16 -10.39 -5.97 6.92
N LEU A 17 -9.37 -5.87 7.78
CA LEU A 17 -9.50 -6.15 9.21
C LEU A 17 -10.43 -5.15 9.91
N SER A 18 -10.32 -3.85 9.57
CA SER A 18 -11.26 -2.84 10.08
C SER A 18 -12.69 -3.12 9.62
N ALA A 19 -12.89 -3.44 8.33
CA ALA A 19 -14.22 -3.83 7.83
C ALA A 19 -14.76 -5.07 8.55
N GLY A 20 -13.93 -6.09 8.75
CA GLY A 20 -14.29 -7.32 9.45
C GLY A 20 -14.70 -7.08 10.90
N LEU A 21 -13.95 -6.24 11.62
CA LEU A 21 -14.28 -5.85 12.99
C LEU A 21 -15.65 -5.16 13.07
N TYR A 22 -15.89 -4.15 12.21
CA TYR A 22 -17.16 -3.41 12.23
C TYR A 22 -18.33 -4.28 11.79
N ALA A 23 -18.17 -5.10 10.75
CA ALA A 23 -19.20 -6.03 10.29
C ALA A 23 -19.59 -7.05 11.39
N ALA A 24 -18.58 -7.67 12.03
CA ALA A 24 -18.82 -8.65 13.09
C ALA A 24 -19.45 -8.02 14.34
N ARG A 25 -19.09 -6.78 14.69
CA ARG A 25 -19.74 -6.05 15.79
C ARG A 25 -21.21 -5.73 15.52
N SER A 26 -21.57 -5.49 14.26
CA SER A 26 -22.98 -5.38 13.81
C SER A 26 -23.70 -6.73 13.71
N LYS A 27 -23.07 -7.83 14.18
CA LYS A 27 -23.62 -9.19 14.15
C LYS A 27 -23.85 -9.77 12.75
N MET A 28 -23.27 -9.19 11.73
CA MET A 28 -23.26 -9.77 10.40
C MET A 28 -22.36 -11.01 10.37
N SER A 29 -22.82 -12.08 9.72
CA SER A 29 -21.96 -13.25 9.45
C SER A 29 -20.84 -12.84 8.46
N THR A 30 -19.61 -12.78 8.97
CA THR A 30 -18.47 -12.14 8.29
C THR A 30 -17.36 -13.15 8.03
N LEU A 31 -16.86 -13.18 6.77
CA LEU A 31 -15.70 -13.95 6.36
C LEU A 31 -14.66 -13.03 5.71
N ILE A 32 -13.43 -13.09 6.16
CA ILE A 32 -12.27 -12.42 5.54
C ILE A 32 -11.44 -13.47 4.81
N LEU A 33 -11.21 -13.28 3.52
CA LEU A 33 -10.40 -14.17 2.68
C LEU A 33 -9.07 -13.49 2.35
N GLU A 34 -7.96 -14.13 2.74
CA GLU A 34 -6.61 -13.62 2.50
C GLU A 34 -5.80 -14.60 1.64
N LYS A 35 -5.02 -14.06 0.72
CA LYS A 35 -4.21 -14.89 -0.19
C LYS A 35 -2.93 -15.44 0.46
N GLU A 36 -2.33 -14.69 1.39
CA GLU A 36 -1.02 -15.03 1.99
C GLU A 36 -1.06 -14.96 3.51
N LYS A 37 -0.41 -13.94 4.07
CA LYS A 37 -0.40 -13.63 5.51
C LYS A 37 -1.24 -12.39 5.77
N ASN A 38 -1.91 -12.35 6.91
CA ASN A 38 -2.66 -11.19 7.33
C ASN A 38 -1.75 -9.96 7.45
N GLY A 39 -2.26 -8.78 7.05
CA GLY A 39 -1.66 -7.49 7.31
C GLY A 39 -1.29 -6.66 6.07
N GLY A 40 -1.06 -7.28 4.91
CA GLY A 40 -0.67 -6.54 3.69
C GLY A 40 0.70 -5.87 3.83
N GLN A 41 0.86 -4.64 3.32
CA GLN A 41 2.17 -3.97 3.25
C GLN A 41 2.73 -3.59 4.62
N ILE A 42 1.89 -3.27 5.60
CA ILE A 42 2.35 -2.76 6.90
C ILE A 42 3.17 -3.79 7.71
N VAL A 43 3.05 -5.08 7.42
CA VAL A 43 3.80 -6.11 8.18
C VAL A 43 5.31 -6.08 7.95
N THR A 44 5.80 -5.29 6.99
CA THR A 44 7.23 -5.09 6.75
C THR A 44 7.79 -3.85 7.46
N THR A 45 6.95 -3.12 8.21
CA THR A 45 7.31 -1.89 8.92
C THR A 45 7.74 -2.22 10.34
N ASP A 46 8.97 -1.84 10.71
CA ASP A 46 9.56 -2.13 12.02
C ASP A 46 8.99 -1.23 13.11
N GLU A 47 8.62 0.03 12.80
CA GLU A 47 7.98 0.96 13.73
C GLU A 47 6.78 1.65 13.09
N VAL A 48 5.66 1.73 13.83
CA VAL A 48 4.41 2.39 13.41
C VAL A 48 4.17 3.60 14.29
N ALA A 49 4.88 4.69 13.99
CA ALA A 49 4.78 5.95 14.75
C ALA A 49 3.59 6.83 14.33
N ASN A 50 3.05 6.63 13.11
CA ASN A 50 2.06 7.52 12.48
C ASN A 50 0.60 7.00 12.48
N TYR A 51 0.31 5.92 13.21
CA TYR A 51 -1.07 5.45 13.40
C TYR A 51 -1.60 5.94 14.75
N PRO A 52 -2.57 6.90 14.78
CA PRO A 52 -3.10 7.45 16.02
C PRO A 52 -3.67 6.35 16.94
N GLY A 53 -3.24 6.33 18.18
CA GLY A 53 -3.65 5.33 19.17
C GLY A 53 -2.82 4.04 19.15
N SER A 54 -1.76 3.94 18.34
CA SER A 54 -0.78 2.86 18.48
C SER A 54 -0.03 2.98 19.82
N VAL A 55 0.35 1.84 20.39
CA VAL A 55 1.18 1.82 21.60
C VAL A 55 2.62 2.23 21.29
N PRO A 56 3.42 2.69 22.27
CA PRO A 56 4.84 2.88 22.08
C PRO A 56 5.51 1.61 21.51
N GLU A 57 6.48 1.79 20.62
CA GLU A 57 7.21 0.69 19.96
C GLU A 57 6.31 -0.28 19.18
N ALA A 58 5.13 0.20 18.71
CA ALA A 58 4.28 -0.61 17.84
C ALA A 58 5.00 -0.90 16.53
N THR A 59 5.03 -2.17 16.15
CA THR A 59 5.49 -2.61 14.83
C THR A 59 4.31 -2.92 13.93
N GLY A 60 4.52 -2.97 12.61
CA GLY A 60 3.48 -3.43 11.68
C GLY A 60 2.91 -4.81 12.06
N PRO A 61 3.75 -5.82 12.34
CA PRO A 61 3.27 -7.12 12.82
C PRO A 61 2.46 -7.05 14.11
N SER A 62 2.87 -6.26 15.11
CA SER A 62 2.15 -6.16 16.39
C SER A 62 0.78 -5.47 16.24
N LEU A 63 0.70 -4.41 15.42
CA LEU A 63 -0.54 -3.74 15.10
C LEU A 63 -1.53 -4.70 14.41
N ILE A 64 -1.06 -5.43 13.40
CA ILE A 64 -1.89 -6.40 12.69
C ILE A 64 -2.35 -7.55 13.58
N ALA A 65 -1.47 -8.09 14.42
CA ALA A 65 -1.85 -9.12 15.39
C ALA A 65 -3.02 -8.66 16.28
N ARG A 66 -2.97 -7.42 16.77
CA ARG A 66 -4.07 -6.83 17.56
C ARG A 66 -5.36 -6.65 16.75
N MET A 67 -5.28 -6.23 15.49
CA MET A 67 -6.45 -6.09 14.63
C MET A 67 -7.11 -7.45 14.32
N VAL A 68 -6.30 -8.50 14.10
CA VAL A 68 -6.77 -9.89 13.91
C VAL A 68 -7.47 -10.39 15.17
N GLU A 69 -6.86 -10.17 16.33
CA GLU A 69 -7.44 -10.54 17.63
C GLU A 69 -8.83 -9.89 17.82
N GLN A 70 -8.96 -8.59 17.55
CA GLN A 70 -10.24 -7.89 17.61
C GLN A 70 -11.29 -8.49 16.66
N CYS A 71 -10.93 -8.84 15.43
CA CYS A 71 -11.83 -9.53 14.50
C CYS A 71 -12.34 -10.85 15.09
N ASN A 72 -11.42 -11.66 15.63
CA ASN A 72 -11.75 -12.97 16.23
C ASN A 72 -12.63 -12.83 17.48
N GLU A 73 -12.36 -11.85 18.36
CA GLU A 73 -13.15 -11.54 19.56
C GLU A 73 -14.63 -11.30 19.23
N PHE A 74 -14.92 -10.69 18.08
CA PHE A 74 -16.28 -10.40 17.63
C PHE A 74 -16.86 -11.45 16.69
N GLY A 75 -16.09 -12.51 16.36
CA GLY A 75 -16.56 -13.66 15.59
C GLY A 75 -16.47 -13.53 14.07
N ALA A 76 -15.63 -12.61 13.54
CA ALA A 76 -15.28 -12.63 12.14
C ALA A 76 -14.41 -13.87 11.85
N GLU A 77 -14.76 -14.62 10.81
CA GLU A 77 -13.95 -15.75 10.33
C GLU A 77 -12.83 -15.20 9.42
N ILE A 78 -11.59 -15.63 9.65
CA ILE A 78 -10.46 -15.29 8.76
C ILE A 78 -9.92 -16.59 8.17
N LYS A 79 -9.87 -16.69 6.85
CA LYS A 79 -9.43 -17.88 6.13
C LYS A 79 -8.41 -17.55 5.07
N LYS A 80 -7.36 -18.35 5.00
CA LYS A 80 -6.39 -18.26 3.91
C LYS A 80 -6.90 -19.06 2.73
N ASP A 81 -7.41 -18.37 1.72
CA ASP A 81 -7.79 -18.96 0.43
C ASP A 81 -7.77 -17.85 -0.67
N PRO A 82 -6.78 -17.84 -1.55
CA PRO A 82 -6.74 -16.90 -2.66
C PRO A 82 -7.96 -17.04 -3.55
N ILE A 83 -8.67 -15.95 -3.84
CA ILE A 83 -9.80 -15.98 -4.77
C ILE A 83 -9.28 -15.99 -6.20
N VAL A 84 -9.80 -16.90 -7.01
CA VAL A 84 -9.41 -17.12 -8.42
C VAL A 84 -10.51 -16.79 -9.41
N GLU A 85 -11.78 -16.88 -8.98
CA GLU A 85 -12.94 -16.52 -9.79
C GLU A 85 -13.96 -15.77 -8.94
N LEU A 86 -14.77 -14.93 -9.58
CA LEU A 86 -15.86 -14.23 -8.93
C LEU A 86 -17.02 -13.94 -9.89
N SER A 87 -18.23 -13.93 -9.32
CA SER A 87 -19.45 -13.45 -9.95
C SER A 87 -20.11 -12.47 -8.97
N LEU A 88 -20.15 -11.19 -9.35
CA LEU A 88 -20.64 -10.11 -8.51
C LEU A 88 -22.04 -9.60 -8.88
N GLU A 89 -22.67 -10.22 -9.84
CA GLU A 89 -24.03 -9.90 -10.27
C GLU A 89 -25.09 -10.54 -9.36
N GLY A 90 -26.28 -9.93 -9.35
CA GLY A 90 -27.43 -10.44 -8.59
C GLY A 90 -27.32 -10.15 -7.08
N ASP A 91 -28.24 -10.74 -6.31
CA ASP A 91 -28.38 -10.50 -4.89
C ASP A 91 -27.37 -11.28 -4.03
N ILE A 92 -27.00 -12.46 -4.49
CA ILE A 92 -25.96 -13.30 -3.89
C ILE A 92 -24.74 -13.33 -4.80
N LYS A 93 -23.63 -12.83 -4.27
CA LYS A 93 -22.32 -12.84 -4.94
C LYS A 93 -21.63 -14.17 -4.67
N THR A 94 -20.86 -14.63 -5.64
CA THR A 94 -20.15 -15.92 -5.54
C THR A 94 -18.67 -15.70 -5.78
N LEU A 95 -17.83 -16.32 -4.93
CA LEU A 95 -16.38 -16.32 -5.03
C LEU A 95 -15.89 -17.76 -5.03
N THR A 96 -14.91 -18.08 -5.87
CA THR A 96 -14.25 -19.39 -5.89
C THR A 96 -12.82 -19.23 -5.40
N GLY A 97 -12.47 -19.93 -4.34
CA GLY A 97 -11.12 -19.99 -3.79
C GLY A 97 -10.21 -20.92 -4.60
N ASN A 98 -8.90 -20.71 -4.49
CA ASN A 98 -7.89 -21.60 -5.08
C ASN A 98 -7.98 -23.05 -4.52
N SER A 99 -8.56 -23.22 -3.35
CA SER A 99 -8.90 -24.54 -2.78
C SER A 99 -10.01 -25.28 -3.54
N GLY A 100 -10.72 -24.60 -4.45
CA GLY A 100 -11.94 -25.08 -5.11
C GLY A 100 -13.21 -24.86 -4.27
N GLU A 101 -13.11 -24.27 -3.07
CA GLU A 101 -14.28 -23.94 -2.25
C GLU A 101 -15.02 -22.75 -2.82
N VAL A 102 -16.35 -22.84 -2.79
CA VAL A 102 -17.25 -21.79 -3.30
C VAL A 102 -17.88 -21.08 -2.10
N TYR A 103 -17.68 -19.76 -2.04
CA TYR A 103 -18.18 -18.87 -1.02
C TYR A 103 -19.31 -17.99 -1.58
N GLN A 104 -20.36 -17.79 -0.79
CA GLN A 104 -21.50 -16.97 -1.17
C GLN A 104 -21.77 -15.88 -0.14
N ALA A 105 -22.06 -14.66 -0.60
CA ALA A 105 -22.38 -13.54 0.28
C ALA A 105 -23.41 -12.59 -0.34
N ARG A 106 -24.11 -11.85 0.52
CA ARG A 106 -24.97 -10.71 0.12
C ARG A 106 -24.14 -9.50 -0.30
N VAL A 107 -23.03 -9.26 0.40
CA VAL A 107 -22.14 -8.11 0.18
C VAL A 107 -20.68 -8.57 0.04
N ILE A 108 -19.95 -7.92 -0.86
CA ILE A 108 -18.50 -8.06 -0.99
C ILE A 108 -17.82 -6.73 -0.67
N ILE A 109 -16.75 -6.76 0.14
CA ILE A 109 -15.86 -5.64 0.37
C ILE A 109 -14.48 -6.00 -0.20
N ILE A 110 -14.02 -5.24 -1.20
CA ILE A 110 -12.72 -5.41 -1.83
C ILE A 110 -11.69 -4.58 -1.07
N ALA A 111 -10.76 -5.25 -0.39
CA ALA A 111 -9.73 -4.64 0.45
C ALA A 111 -8.32 -5.17 0.09
N THR A 112 -8.09 -5.46 -1.20
CA THR A 112 -6.88 -6.11 -1.72
C THR A 112 -5.66 -5.20 -1.74
N GLY A 113 -5.84 -3.89 -1.53
CA GLY A 113 -4.77 -2.91 -1.41
C GLY A 113 -4.03 -2.61 -2.71
N ALA A 114 -2.84 -2.02 -2.54
CA ALA A 114 -1.89 -1.74 -3.61
C ALA A 114 -0.47 -2.12 -3.16
N SER A 115 0.40 -2.46 -4.09
CA SER A 115 1.80 -2.76 -3.82
C SER A 115 2.70 -1.74 -4.49
N PRO A 116 3.80 -1.31 -3.86
CA PRO A 116 4.77 -0.46 -4.51
C PRO A 116 5.35 -1.17 -5.74
N ARG A 117 5.49 -0.42 -6.80
CA ARG A 117 6.21 -0.88 -7.98
C ARG A 117 7.69 -1.01 -7.61
N LYS A 118 8.29 -2.13 -7.95
CA LYS A 118 9.70 -2.39 -7.68
C LYS A 118 10.58 -1.68 -8.72
N MET A 119 11.78 -1.29 -8.32
CA MET A 119 12.82 -0.79 -9.23
C MET A 119 13.34 -1.94 -10.13
N GLY A 120 13.38 -3.15 -9.57
CA GLY A 120 13.77 -4.37 -10.28
C GLY A 120 15.30 -4.56 -10.35
N CYS A 121 16.06 -3.91 -9.48
CA CYS A 121 17.50 -4.02 -9.42
C CYS A 121 17.98 -5.05 -8.37
N PRO A 122 19.18 -5.63 -8.53
CA PRO A 122 19.84 -6.40 -7.48
C PRO A 122 19.96 -5.62 -6.18
N GLY A 123 19.81 -6.30 -5.03
CA GLY A 123 19.86 -5.70 -3.69
C GLY A 123 18.54 -5.09 -3.22
N GLU A 124 17.61 -4.67 -4.11
CA GLU A 124 16.37 -4.04 -3.71
C GLU A 124 15.56 -4.86 -2.68
N LYS A 125 15.38 -6.15 -2.95
CA LYS A 125 14.64 -7.05 -2.06
C LYS A 125 15.37 -7.31 -0.75
N GLU A 126 16.68 -7.46 -0.79
CA GLU A 126 17.53 -7.78 0.35
C GLU A 126 17.54 -6.63 1.37
N PHE A 127 17.61 -5.39 0.87
CA PHE A 127 17.72 -4.19 1.68
C PHE A 127 16.35 -3.51 1.94
N THR A 128 15.23 -4.08 1.49
CA THR A 128 13.91 -3.57 1.89
C THR A 128 13.73 -3.64 3.40
N GLY A 129 13.46 -2.48 4.05
CA GLY A 129 13.45 -2.30 5.52
C GLY A 129 14.83 -2.17 6.16
N LYS A 130 15.93 -2.18 5.35
CA LYS A 130 17.31 -2.08 5.81
C LYS A 130 18.08 -1.03 5.01
N GLY A 131 17.43 0.08 4.74
CA GLY A 131 17.93 1.19 3.93
C GLY A 131 17.12 1.43 2.67
N VAL A 132 16.39 0.45 2.13
CA VAL A 132 15.44 0.64 1.02
C VAL A 132 14.02 0.77 1.55
N SER A 133 13.33 1.85 1.19
CA SER A 133 11.95 2.14 1.56
C SER A 133 11.09 2.53 0.35
N TYR A 134 9.75 2.50 0.53
CA TYR A 134 8.75 2.91 -0.44
C TYR A 134 7.80 3.99 0.11
N CYS A 135 8.05 4.50 1.33
CA CYS A 135 7.18 5.42 2.04
C CYS A 135 8.00 6.46 2.81
N ALA A 136 8.06 7.70 2.33
CA ALA A 136 8.78 8.77 3.03
C ALA A 136 8.15 9.13 4.38
N THR A 137 6.81 9.13 4.45
CA THR A 137 6.07 9.46 5.68
C THR A 137 6.12 8.35 6.75
N CYS A 138 6.53 7.13 6.35
CA CYS A 138 6.69 6.02 7.29
C CYS A 138 8.11 5.96 7.87
N ASP A 139 9.11 6.13 7.01
CA ASP A 139 10.50 5.76 7.31
C ASP A 139 11.48 6.95 7.21
N GLY A 140 10.99 8.17 6.87
CA GLY A 140 11.87 9.31 6.62
C GLY A 140 12.66 9.77 7.84
N ASP A 141 12.12 9.63 9.03
CA ASP A 141 12.74 10.01 10.30
C ASP A 141 13.94 9.12 10.71
N PHE A 142 13.95 7.84 10.27
CA PHE A 142 15.11 6.94 10.45
C PHE A 142 16.38 7.43 9.73
N PHE A 143 16.23 8.33 8.75
CA PHE A 143 17.33 8.91 7.98
C PHE A 143 17.63 10.37 8.35
N THR A 144 17.34 10.75 9.62
CA THR A 144 17.65 12.08 10.15
C THR A 144 19.16 12.32 10.09
N GLU A 145 19.55 13.49 9.52
CA GLU A 145 20.92 13.92 9.25
C GLU A 145 21.73 13.00 8.31
N LEU A 146 21.11 12.01 7.69
CA LEU A 146 21.72 11.16 6.67
C LEU A 146 21.45 11.69 5.24
N GLU A 147 22.17 11.15 4.27
CA GLU A 147 21.88 11.34 2.85
C GLU A 147 20.81 10.35 2.40
N VAL A 148 19.93 10.74 1.47
CA VAL A 148 18.93 9.84 0.89
C VAL A 148 18.85 10.00 -0.63
N PHE A 149 18.48 8.89 -1.30
CA PHE A 149 18.22 8.82 -2.73
C PHE A 149 16.74 8.57 -2.98
N ALA A 150 16.05 9.55 -3.58
CA ALA A 150 14.64 9.47 -3.95
C ALA A 150 14.54 9.08 -5.43
N ILE A 151 14.10 7.86 -5.70
CA ILE A 151 14.08 7.29 -7.06
C ILE A 151 12.71 7.50 -7.69
N GLY A 152 12.64 8.37 -8.69
CA GLY A 152 11.38 8.66 -9.39
C GLY A 152 11.40 9.99 -10.15
N GLY A 153 10.26 10.40 -10.69
CA GLY A 153 10.18 11.65 -11.47
C GLY A 153 8.76 12.08 -11.81
N GLY A 154 7.76 11.57 -11.11
CA GLY A 154 6.39 12.09 -11.11
C GLY A 154 6.14 13.00 -9.92
N ASP A 155 4.95 13.61 -9.83
CA ASP A 155 4.55 14.51 -8.74
C ASP A 155 4.88 13.94 -7.38
N THR A 156 4.40 12.74 -7.09
CA THR A 156 4.66 12.04 -5.82
C THR A 156 6.15 11.92 -5.50
N ALA A 157 6.99 11.60 -6.48
CA ALA A 157 8.43 11.40 -6.22
C ALA A 157 9.11 12.71 -5.81
N VAL A 158 8.74 13.84 -6.43
CA VAL A 158 9.31 15.15 -6.11
C VAL A 158 8.75 15.70 -4.79
N GLU A 159 7.45 15.48 -4.53
CA GLU A 159 6.82 15.89 -3.26
C GLU A 159 7.36 15.10 -2.07
N GLU A 160 7.51 13.77 -2.19
CA GLU A 160 8.08 12.91 -1.16
C GLU A 160 9.57 13.23 -0.93
N ALA A 161 10.32 13.55 -2.00
CA ALA A 161 11.70 14.01 -1.86
C ALA A 161 11.79 15.34 -1.09
N MET A 162 10.89 16.30 -1.36
CA MET A 162 10.79 17.54 -0.56
C MET A 162 10.41 17.23 0.91
N PHE A 163 9.52 16.27 1.15
CA PHE A 163 9.17 15.87 2.49
C PHE A 163 10.39 15.30 3.26
N LEU A 164 11.20 14.46 2.61
CA LEU A 164 12.42 13.88 3.19
C LEU A 164 13.44 14.94 3.62
N THR A 165 13.46 16.14 3.00
CA THR A 165 14.37 17.23 3.42
C THR A 165 14.12 17.76 4.84
N LYS A 166 12.99 17.40 5.45
CA LYS A 166 12.70 17.72 6.86
C LYS A 166 13.61 16.94 7.82
N PHE A 167 14.08 15.79 7.40
CA PHE A 167 14.89 14.87 8.19
C PHE A 167 16.32 14.79 7.63
N ALA A 168 16.45 14.41 6.38
CA ALA A 168 17.73 14.20 5.73
C ALA A 168 18.53 15.50 5.59
N ARG A 169 19.87 15.39 5.69
CA ARG A 169 20.77 16.51 5.38
C ARG A 169 20.88 16.79 3.89
N LYS A 170 20.69 15.76 3.04
CA LYS A 170 20.74 15.86 1.58
C LYS A 170 19.82 14.83 0.94
N VAL A 171 19.09 15.24 -0.10
CA VAL A 171 18.19 14.38 -0.87
C VAL A 171 18.60 14.41 -2.34
N ASN A 172 18.98 13.26 -2.88
CA ASN A 172 19.29 13.11 -4.30
C ASN A 172 18.09 12.56 -5.03
N ILE A 173 17.46 13.34 -5.92
CA ILE A 173 16.39 12.84 -6.77
C ILE A 173 17.01 12.20 -8.00
N VAL A 174 16.87 10.88 -8.12
CA VAL A 174 17.38 10.09 -9.25
C VAL A 174 16.26 9.87 -10.26
N HIS A 175 16.43 10.44 -11.46
CA HIS A 175 15.45 10.31 -12.53
C HIS A 175 16.06 9.81 -13.83
N ARG A 176 15.36 8.85 -14.48
CA ARG A 176 15.84 8.15 -15.69
C ARG A 176 15.79 8.97 -16.98
N ARG A 177 15.23 10.18 -16.97
CA ARG A 177 15.10 11.08 -18.12
C ARG A 177 15.75 12.41 -17.80
N ASP A 178 15.90 13.26 -18.82
CA ASP A 178 16.38 14.64 -18.74
C ASP A 178 15.31 15.62 -18.23
N GLU A 179 14.02 15.23 -18.26
CA GLU A 179 12.89 16.05 -17.78
C GLU A 179 11.99 15.25 -16.87
N PHE A 180 11.48 15.91 -15.81
CA PHE A 180 10.48 15.34 -14.91
C PHE A 180 9.11 15.25 -15.59
N ARG A 181 8.32 14.24 -15.17
CA ARG A 181 6.88 14.19 -15.49
C ARG A 181 6.05 14.98 -14.47
N ALA A 182 6.65 15.38 -13.37
CA ALA A 182 6.01 16.16 -12.34
C ALA A 182 5.62 17.55 -12.88
N ALA A 183 4.57 18.12 -12.31
CA ALA A 183 4.13 19.48 -12.65
C ALA A 183 5.27 20.48 -12.42
N LYS A 184 5.46 21.42 -13.36
CA LYS A 184 6.55 22.41 -13.29
C LYS A 184 6.58 23.18 -11.98
N SER A 185 5.41 23.52 -11.43
CA SER A 185 5.31 24.23 -10.15
C SER A 185 5.83 23.42 -8.95
N ILE A 186 5.79 22.09 -9.02
CA ILE A 186 6.34 21.20 -7.99
C ILE A 186 7.86 21.15 -8.14
N VAL A 187 8.35 20.97 -9.38
CA VAL A 187 9.79 20.93 -9.68
C VAL A 187 10.46 22.26 -9.29
N GLU A 188 9.88 23.41 -9.65
CA GLU A 188 10.38 24.75 -9.28
C GLU A 188 10.50 24.96 -7.75
N LYS A 189 9.65 24.33 -6.96
CA LYS A 189 9.77 24.35 -5.49
C LYS A 189 10.94 23.50 -5.02
N ALA A 190 11.13 22.33 -5.62
CA ALA A 190 12.23 21.42 -5.28
C ALA A 190 13.58 22.05 -5.68
N GLU A 191 13.67 22.74 -6.81
CA GLU A 191 14.88 23.47 -7.28
C GLU A 191 15.32 24.58 -6.31
N LYS A 192 14.39 25.15 -5.54
CA LYS A 192 14.69 26.20 -4.53
C LYS A 192 15.16 25.61 -3.19
N ASN A 193 15.11 24.30 -3.02
CA ASN A 193 15.51 23.64 -1.79
C ASN A 193 16.99 23.25 -1.86
N GLU A 194 17.81 23.91 -1.06
CA GLU A 194 19.27 23.71 -1.02
C GLU A 194 19.71 22.28 -0.63
N LYS A 195 18.82 21.52 0.01
CA LYS A 195 19.08 20.13 0.37
C LYS A 195 18.85 19.15 -0.79
N ILE A 196 18.19 19.61 -1.90
CA ILE A 196 17.85 18.73 -3.02
C ILE A 196 18.91 18.83 -4.12
N ASN A 197 19.39 17.67 -4.54
CA ASN A 197 20.26 17.50 -5.71
C ASN A 197 19.54 16.66 -6.76
N PHE A 198 19.67 17.02 -8.03
CA PHE A 198 19.03 16.34 -9.16
C PHE A 198 20.04 15.49 -9.93
N MET A 199 19.80 14.21 -10.00
CA MET A 199 20.60 13.23 -10.75
C MET A 199 19.76 12.74 -11.94
N MET A 200 19.79 13.52 -13.01
CA MET A 200 19.02 13.25 -14.22
C MET A 200 19.71 12.20 -15.09
N ASN A 201 18.95 11.56 -15.98
CA ASN A 201 19.44 10.48 -16.86
C ASN A 201 20.10 9.32 -16.08
N LYS A 202 19.66 9.08 -14.85
CA LYS A 202 20.19 8.01 -14.01
C LYS A 202 19.09 7.02 -13.59
N THR A 203 19.45 5.76 -13.52
CA THR A 203 18.60 4.69 -12.96
C THR A 203 19.40 3.84 -12.00
N VAL A 204 18.74 3.25 -11.01
CA VAL A 204 19.42 2.34 -10.09
C VAL A 204 19.75 1.04 -10.82
N HIS A 205 21.02 0.67 -10.84
CA HIS A 205 21.51 -0.58 -11.39
C HIS A 205 21.63 -1.67 -10.34
N GLU A 206 22.16 -1.32 -9.16
CA GLU A 206 22.37 -2.24 -8.04
C GLU A 206 22.42 -1.48 -6.71
N ILE A 207 22.02 -2.13 -5.63
CA ILE A 207 22.16 -1.65 -4.24
C ILE A 207 23.01 -2.68 -3.50
N LYS A 208 24.01 -2.22 -2.74
CA LYS A 208 24.98 -3.09 -2.05
C LYS A 208 25.13 -2.69 -0.59
N GLY A 209 25.61 -3.62 0.22
CA GLY A 209 25.95 -3.41 1.63
C GLY A 209 26.16 -4.73 2.36
N ASP A 210 26.43 -4.65 3.65
CA ASP A 210 26.52 -5.79 4.56
C ASP A 210 25.48 -5.62 5.69
N GLY A 211 24.32 -6.23 5.50
CA GLY A 211 23.19 -6.15 6.44
C GLY A 211 22.37 -4.86 6.36
N ILE A 212 22.94 -3.75 5.90
CA ILE A 212 22.32 -2.45 5.64
C ILE A 212 22.85 -1.88 4.32
N VAL A 213 22.15 -0.90 3.73
CA VAL A 213 22.63 -0.23 2.50
C VAL A 213 23.90 0.57 2.79
N GLU A 214 24.96 0.33 1.99
CA GLU A 214 26.25 1.02 2.09
C GLU A 214 26.66 1.70 0.76
N SER A 215 26.18 1.19 -0.37
CA SER A 215 26.40 1.82 -1.68
C SER A 215 25.25 1.60 -2.65
N ILE A 216 25.17 2.50 -3.64
CA ILE A 216 24.22 2.44 -4.76
C ILE A 216 24.99 2.59 -6.07
N VAL A 217 24.75 1.70 -7.01
CA VAL A 217 25.29 1.80 -8.36
C VAL A 217 24.23 2.41 -9.26
N LEU A 218 24.51 3.57 -9.80
CA LEU A 218 23.67 4.26 -10.77
C LEU A 218 24.18 3.98 -12.19
N LYS A 219 23.25 3.79 -13.11
CA LYS A 219 23.53 3.67 -14.54
C LYS A 219 23.04 4.91 -15.27
N ASP A 220 23.93 5.55 -16.00
CA ASP A 220 23.55 6.60 -16.94
C ASP A 220 22.74 6.01 -18.11
N THR A 221 21.57 6.56 -18.36
CA THR A 221 20.63 6.03 -19.38
C THR A 221 21.01 6.44 -20.80
N VAL A 222 21.91 7.42 -20.96
CA VAL A 222 22.38 7.93 -22.26
C VAL A 222 23.70 7.27 -22.64
N THR A 223 24.70 7.27 -21.73
CA THR A 223 26.02 6.74 -22.00
C THR A 223 26.18 5.26 -21.67
N GLY A 224 25.32 4.76 -20.74
CA GLY A 224 25.41 3.40 -20.20
C GLY A 224 26.49 3.23 -19.12
N GLU A 225 27.22 4.28 -18.77
CA GLU A 225 28.26 4.26 -17.74
C GLU A 225 27.64 3.97 -16.35
N LEU A 226 28.45 3.27 -15.54
CA LEU A 226 28.11 2.94 -14.16
C LEU A 226 28.89 3.84 -13.21
N GLU A 227 28.19 4.37 -12.20
CA GLU A 227 28.77 5.17 -11.12
C GLU A 227 28.36 4.56 -9.78
N GLU A 228 29.31 4.14 -8.97
CA GLU A 228 29.06 3.66 -7.62
C GLU A 228 29.26 4.78 -6.63
N ILE A 229 28.21 5.02 -5.81
CA ILE A 229 28.19 6.03 -4.75
C ILE A 229 28.15 5.30 -3.42
N HIS A 230 29.15 5.55 -2.57
CA HIS A 230 29.24 4.97 -1.25
C HIS A 230 28.66 5.91 -0.20
N ALA A 231 28.19 5.33 0.91
CA ALA A 231 27.82 6.09 2.10
C ALA A 231 29.04 6.85 2.63
N HIS A 232 28.80 8.02 3.25
CA HIS A 232 29.85 8.74 3.93
C HIS A 232 30.43 7.88 5.07
N GLU A 233 31.76 7.93 5.26
CA GLU A 233 32.45 7.08 6.24
C GLU A 233 31.87 7.21 7.66
N ASP A 234 31.51 8.45 8.05
CA ASP A 234 30.93 8.72 9.38
C ASP A 234 29.50 8.20 9.53
N ASP A 235 28.73 8.04 8.43
CA ASP A 235 27.33 7.59 8.45
C ASP A 235 27.22 6.07 8.28
N GLY A 236 28.11 5.47 7.50
CA GLY A 236 28.09 4.05 7.17
C GLY A 236 26.91 3.57 6.36
N THR A 237 25.88 4.41 6.14
CA THR A 237 24.66 4.07 5.43
C THR A 237 23.95 5.30 4.84
N PHE A 238 22.98 5.07 3.98
CA PHE A 238 22.01 6.08 3.50
C PHE A 238 20.67 5.43 3.14
N GLY A 239 19.64 6.27 2.93
CA GLY A 239 18.32 5.79 2.51
C GLY A 239 18.14 5.75 0.99
N VAL A 240 17.46 4.72 0.49
CA VAL A 240 17.00 4.63 -0.90
C VAL A 240 15.49 4.51 -0.92
N PHE A 241 14.80 5.57 -1.35
CA PHE A 241 13.36 5.65 -1.40
C PHE A 241 12.83 5.47 -2.82
N ALA A 242 12.10 4.39 -3.08
CA ALA A 242 11.59 4.07 -4.41
C ALA A 242 10.18 4.64 -4.63
N PHE A 243 10.08 5.77 -5.32
CA PHE A 243 8.83 6.45 -5.68
C PHE A 243 8.49 6.26 -7.17
N VAL A 244 8.53 5.01 -7.62
CA VAL A 244 8.29 4.65 -9.03
C VAL A 244 6.83 4.26 -9.31
N GLY A 245 5.95 4.51 -8.33
CA GLY A 245 4.50 4.32 -8.40
C GLY A 245 4.03 3.09 -7.62
N TYR A 246 2.69 2.92 -7.58
CA TYR A 246 2.01 1.78 -6.97
C TYR A 246 1.22 1.00 -8.02
N LEU A 247 0.97 -0.26 -7.74
CA LEU A 247 0.13 -1.16 -8.54
C LEU A 247 -1.05 -1.61 -7.68
N PRO A 248 -2.27 -1.15 -7.98
CA PRO A 248 -3.46 -1.65 -7.28
C PRO A 248 -3.66 -3.14 -7.57
N GLN A 249 -4.07 -3.88 -6.54
CA GLN A 249 -4.29 -5.32 -6.65
C GLN A 249 -5.71 -5.58 -7.17
N THR A 250 -5.96 -5.15 -8.42
CA THR A 250 -7.28 -5.19 -9.10
C THR A 250 -7.35 -6.20 -10.24
N GLY A 251 -6.29 -6.99 -10.46
CA GLY A 251 -6.23 -7.92 -11.59
C GLY A 251 -7.43 -8.86 -11.71
N LEU A 252 -7.94 -9.35 -10.58
CA LEU A 252 -9.12 -10.24 -10.51
C LEU A 252 -10.43 -9.52 -10.89
N PHE A 253 -10.49 -8.20 -10.77
CA PHE A 253 -11.72 -7.41 -10.93
C PHE A 253 -11.79 -6.66 -12.26
N LYS A 254 -10.74 -6.72 -13.10
CA LYS A 254 -10.55 -5.88 -14.28
C LYS A 254 -11.73 -5.89 -15.26
N ASP A 255 -12.36 -7.05 -15.46
CA ASP A 255 -13.44 -7.21 -16.44
C ASP A 255 -14.83 -7.17 -15.77
N VAL A 256 -14.90 -6.92 -14.47
CA VAL A 256 -16.14 -7.00 -13.68
C VAL A 256 -16.49 -5.66 -13.04
N ILE A 257 -15.49 -4.91 -12.54
CA ILE A 257 -15.66 -3.62 -11.88
C ILE A 257 -15.02 -2.51 -12.72
N THR A 258 -15.64 -1.33 -12.70
CA THR A 258 -15.04 -0.14 -13.32
C THR A 258 -13.73 0.22 -12.64
N LEU A 259 -12.67 0.35 -13.43
CA LEU A 259 -11.36 0.83 -12.98
C LEU A 259 -11.05 2.18 -13.64
N ASP A 260 -10.27 3.00 -12.97
CA ASP A 260 -9.72 4.21 -13.57
C ASP A 260 -8.56 3.90 -14.55
N GLN A 261 -8.01 4.91 -15.20
CA GLN A 261 -6.90 4.77 -16.15
C GLN A 261 -5.61 4.22 -15.52
N THR A 262 -5.49 4.27 -14.19
CA THR A 262 -4.34 3.78 -13.43
C THR A 262 -4.59 2.42 -12.77
N GLY A 263 -5.79 1.87 -12.95
CA GLY A 263 -6.19 0.55 -12.50
C GLY A 263 -6.79 0.52 -11.08
N TYR A 264 -7.04 1.66 -10.45
CA TYR A 264 -7.72 1.76 -9.16
C TYR A 264 -9.24 1.70 -9.30
N ILE A 265 -9.93 1.30 -8.22
CA ILE A 265 -11.40 1.27 -8.17
C ILE A 265 -11.92 2.67 -7.78
N PRO A 266 -12.65 3.39 -8.65
CA PRO A 266 -13.38 4.58 -8.26
C PRO A 266 -14.49 4.24 -7.27
N THR A 267 -14.61 5.03 -6.20
CA THR A 267 -15.69 4.92 -5.22
C THR A 267 -16.18 6.31 -4.83
N ASP A 268 -17.41 6.37 -4.33
CA ASP A 268 -17.90 7.55 -3.62
C ASP A 268 -17.40 7.58 -2.16
N ASP A 269 -17.85 8.58 -1.37
CA ASP A 269 -17.50 8.72 0.05
C ASP A 269 -18.07 7.58 0.93
N ASN A 270 -19.04 6.84 0.45
CA ASN A 270 -19.64 5.67 1.09
C ASN A 270 -18.97 4.35 0.67
N MET A 271 -17.86 4.40 -0.03
CA MET A 271 -17.12 3.24 -0.52
C MET A 271 -17.86 2.41 -1.59
N ASN A 272 -18.97 2.91 -2.17
CA ASN A 272 -19.70 2.23 -3.23
C ASN A 272 -18.86 2.12 -4.50
N THR A 273 -18.89 0.94 -5.11
CA THR A 273 -18.43 0.73 -6.48
C THR A 273 -19.56 0.93 -7.48
N ASN A 274 -19.33 0.63 -8.75
CA ASN A 274 -20.38 0.62 -9.77
C ASN A 274 -21.35 -0.57 -9.64
N ILE A 275 -21.11 -1.54 -8.73
CA ILE A 275 -21.95 -2.73 -8.55
C ILE A 275 -22.66 -2.65 -7.20
N PRO A 276 -24.01 -2.71 -7.14
CA PRO A 276 -24.76 -2.72 -5.89
C PRO A 276 -24.36 -3.88 -4.96
N GLY A 277 -24.12 -3.55 -3.68
CA GLY A 277 -23.65 -4.52 -2.69
C GLY A 277 -22.18 -4.93 -2.84
N VAL A 278 -21.40 -4.19 -3.64
CA VAL A 278 -19.95 -4.34 -3.75
C VAL A 278 -19.27 -3.01 -3.38
N TYR A 279 -18.40 -3.06 -2.40
CA TYR A 279 -17.65 -1.91 -1.86
C TYR A 279 -16.16 -2.11 -2.08
N ALA A 280 -15.41 -1.02 -2.11
CA ALA A 280 -13.95 -1.07 -2.11
C ALA A 280 -13.39 -0.17 -1.00
N ALA A 281 -12.37 -0.66 -0.27
CA ALA A 281 -11.79 0.02 0.89
C ALA A 281 -10.26 -0.06 0.89
N GLY A 282 -9.61 0.98 1.38
CA GLY A 282 -8.16 1.06 1.46
C GLY A 282 -7.48 1.41 0.14
N ASP A 283 -6.25 0.98 -0.01
CA ASP A 283 -5.35 1.45 -1.07
C ASP A 283 -5.70 0.95 -2.48
N VAL A 284 -6.63 0.04 -2.61
CA VAL A 284 -7.15 -0.46 -3.90
C VAL A 284 -8.03 0.57 -4.61
N ARG A 285 -8.58 1.54 -3.89
CA ARG A 285 -9.46 2.59 -4.41
C ARG A 285 -8.71 3.85 -4.82
N VAL A 286 -9.36 4.67 -5.65
CA VAL A 286 -8.89 6.02 -5.97
C VAL A 286 -8.93 6.87 -4.69
N LYS A 287 -7.78 7.36 -4.24
CA LYS A 287 -7.66 8.24 -3.05
C LYS A 287 -6.34 9.00 -3.05
N SER A 288 -6.32 10.12 -2.34
CA SER A 288 -5.16 11.01 -2.25
C SER A 288 -4.08 10.51 -1.29
N LEU A 289 -4.47 9.83 -0.20
CA LEU A 289 -3.56 9.40 0.86
C LEU A 289 -3.71 7.89 1.12
N ARG A 290 -2.61 7.15 1.02
CA ARG A 290 -2.51 5.72 1.29
C ARG A 290 -1.72 5.50 2.58
N GLN A 291 -2.45 5.38 3.69
CA GLN A 291 -1.93 5.17 5.04
C GLN A 291 -2.84 4.21 5.82
N VAL A 292 -2.32 3.60 6.88
CA VAL A 292 -3.09 2.69 7.73
C VAL A 292 -4.37 3.37 8.24
N VAL A 293 -4.27 4.60 8.73
CA VAL A 293 -5.42 5.36 9.26
C VAL A 293 -6.52 5.57 8.23
N THR A 294 -6.18 5.89 6.97
CA THR A 294 -7.18 6.06 5.92
C THR A 294 -7.72 4.73 5.41
N ALA A 295 -6.93 3.67 5.45
CA ALA A 295 -7.37 2.33 5.10
C ALA A 295 -8.35 1.77 6.13
N THR A 296 -8.10 1.95 7.43
CA THR A 296 -9.01 1.54 8.50
C THR A 296 -10.31 2.32 8.47
N ALA A 297 -10.26 3.63 8.21
CA ALA A 297 -11.46 4.47 8.05
C ALA A 297 -12.34 3.98 6.90
N ASP A 298 -11.76 3.72 5.73
CA ASP A 298 -12.49 3.19 4.57
C ASP A 298 -13.17 1.85 4.91
N GLY A 299 -12.46 0.93 5.59
CA GLY A 299 -12.99 -0.36 5.99
C GLY A 299 -14.20 -0.24 6.92
N ALA A 300 -14.12 0.65 7.91
CA ALA A 300 -15.23 0.92 8.82
C ALA A 300 -16.46 1.48 8.08
N ILE A 301 -16.25 2.45 7.17
CA ILE A 301 -17.33 3.03 6.35
C ILE A 301 -17.97 1.95 5.48
N ALA A 302 -17.17 1.14 4.77
CA ALA A 302 -17.67 0.08 3.90
C ALA A 302 -18.54 -0.93 4.67
N ALA A 303 -18.14 -1.33 5.88
CA ALA A 303 -18.90 -2.24 6.72
C ALA A 303 -20.27 -1.67 7.15
N ILE A 304 -20.30 -0.40 7.56
CA ILE A 304 -21.54 0.28 7.93
C ILE A 304 -22.48 0.45 6.72
N GLN A 305 -21.94 0.71 5.54
CA GLN A 305 -22.75 0.78 4.32
C GLN A 305 -23.25 -0.60 3.88
N ALA A 306 -22.45 -1.65 4.10
CA ALA A 306 -22.86 -3.03 3.88
C ALA A 306 -24.07 -3.42 4.76
N GLU A 307 -24.05 -3.07 6.07
CA GLU A 307 -25.16 -3.26 7.00
C GLU A 307 -26.43 -2.60 6.47
N LYS A 308 -26.36 -1.30 6.16
CA LYS A 308 -27.51 -0.55 5.61
C LYS A 308 -28.06 -1.14 4.32
N TYR A 309 -27.18 -1.62 3.43
CA TYR A 309 -27.59 -2.26 2.18
C TYR A 309 -28.36 -3.56 2.46
N ILE A 310 -27.87 -4.38 3.40
CA ILE A 310 -28.50 -5.64 3.78
C ILE A 310 -29.86 -5.38 4.40
N ASP A 311 -29.95 -4.45 5.35
CA ASP A 311 -31.21 -4.09 6.02
C ASP A 311 -32.27 -3.59 5.03
N ASN A 312 -31.88 -2.74 4.09
CA ASN A 312 -32.79 -2.19 3.11
C ASN A 312 -33.26 -3.19 2.05
N LYS A 313 -32.45 -4.21 1.76
CA LYS A 313 -32.72 -5.11 0.62
C LYS A 313 -33.25 -6.47 1.03
N PHE A 314 -32.88 -6.97 2.21
CA PHE A 314 -33.14 -8.34 2.65
C PHE A 314 -34.01 -8.43 3.90
N HIS A 315 -34.31 -7.30 4.55
CA HIS A 315 -35.16 -7.17 5.73
C HIS A 315 -36.24 -6.13 5.52
#